data_edf192d7c65653134229c2a1f3befe4e
#
_entry.id   edf192d7c65653134229c2a1f3befe4e
#
_cell.length_a   1.000
_cell.length_b   1.000
_cell.length_c   1.000
_cell.angle_alpha   90.00
_cell.angle_beta   90.00
_cell.angle_gamma   90.00
#
_symmetry.space_group_name_H-M   'P 1'
#
loop_
_entity.id
_entity.type
_entity.pdbx_description
1 polymer ?
#
loop_
_entity_poly.entity_id
_entity_poly.type
_entity_poly.pdbx_seq_one_letter_code
_entity_poly.pdbx_strand_id
1 'polypeptide(L)'
;MSVPYFLVVYHTIMLNFIDKILCQFESCFSRKASFRWFVTITIGFMLRSDKLGVTSVIRDLALSPDCYPSLIHFFRASSWSLDSIRLCWFSVIKNSFPLYEEGGFHVLVGDGVKQPKEGRRMPGVKKLFQESENSA
;
A
#
# COMPACT_ATOMS: atom_id res chain seq x y z
N MET A 1 1.73 -20.23 -27.51
CA MET A 1 2.99 -19.74 -26.91
C MET A 1 3.06 -20.29 -25.51
N SER A 2 3.97 -21.23 -25.22
CA SER A 2 4.14 -21.78 -23.88
C SER A 2 4.94 -20.79 -23.05
N VAL A 3 4.38 -20.36 -21.93
CA VAL A 3 5.10 -19.54 -20.94
C VAL A 3 6.27 -20.38 -20.41
N PRO A 4 7.51 -19.86 -20.41
CA PRO A 4 8.66 -20.63 -19.95
C PRO A 4 8.47 -21.00 -18.46
N TYR A 5 8.72 -22.27 -18.14
CA TYR A 5 8.56 -22.85 -16.78
C TYR A 5 9.22 -22.00 -15.68
N PHE A 6 10.36 -21.41 -15.98
CA PHE A 6 11.09 -20.48 -15.11
C PHE A 6 10.22 -19.28 -14.68
N LEU A 7 9.49 -18.65 -15.59
CA LEU A 7 8.61 -17.51 -15.31
C LEU A 7 7.46 -17.91 -14.36
N VAL A 8 6.89 -19.09 -14.55
CA VAL A 8 5.80 -19.61 -13.69
C VAL A 8 6.28 -19.81 -12.26
N VAL A 9 7.47 -20.39 -12.08
CA VAL A 9 8.06 -20.64 -10.75
C VAL A 9 8.32 -19.32 -10.01
N TYR A 10 8.90 -18.33 -10.66
CA TYR A 10 9.15 -17.02 -10.04
C TYR A 10 7.88 -16.27 -9.65
N HIS A 11 6.85 -16.31 -10.51
CA HIS A 11 5.55 -15.73 -10.19
C HIS A 11 4.92 -16.39 -8.98
N THR A 12 4.98 -17.71 -8.88
CA THR A 12 4.43 -18.44 -7.72
C THR A 12 5.17 -18.08 -6.42
N ILE A 13 6.49 -18.01 -6.46
CA ILE A 13 7.30 -17.62 -5.28
C ILE A 13 6.96 -16.19 -4.84
N MET A 14 6.89 -15.25 -5.76
CA MET A 14 6.57 -13.85 -5.48
C MET A 14 5.16 -13.71 -4.89
N LEU A 15 4.15 -14.35 -5.48
CA LEU A 15 2.78 -14.31 -5.00
C LEU A 15 2.66 -14.92 -3.59
N ASN A 16 3.32 -16.05 -3.34
CA ASN A 16 3.34 -16.64 -2.01
C ASN A 16 4.04 -15.76 -0.97
N PHE A 17 5.06 -15.01 -1.37
CA PHE A 17 5.73 -14.06 -0.50
C PHE A 17 4.82 -12.88 -0.15
N ILE A 18 4.15 -12.29 -1.15
CA ILE A 18 3.18 -11.21 -0.96
C ILE A 18 2.04 -11.67 -0.04
N ASP A 19 1.49 -12.87 -0.30
CA ASP A 19 0.42 -13.44 0.52
C ASP A 19 0.83 -13.59 1.99
N LYS A 20 2.01 -14.14 2.24
CA LYS A 20 2.56 -14.28 3.60
C LYS A 20 2.72 -12.94 4.32
N ILE A 21 3.10 -11.87 3.61
CA ILE A 21 3.19 -10.53 4.17
C ILE A 21 1.78 -10.01 4.48
N LEU A 22 0.85 -10.08 3.51
CA LEU A 22 -0.49 -9.54 3.67
C LEU A 22 -1.29 -10.26 4.77
N CYS A 23 -1.14 -11.57 4.92
CA CYS A 23 -1.79 -12.33 5.98
C CYS A 23 -1.40 -11.87 7.39
N GLN A 24 -0.22 -11.31 7.60
CA GLN A 24 0.18 -10.80 8.91
C GLN A 24 -0.67 -9.61 9.38
N PHE A 25 -1.34 -8.91 8.45
CA PHE A 25 -2.22 -7.79 8.76
C PHE A 25 -3.64 -8.20 9.16
N GLU A 26 -4.01 -9.48 9.05
CA GLU A 26 -5.39 -9.90 9.32
C GLU A 26 -5.86 -9.48 10.72
N SER A 27 -4.99 -9.56 11.72
CA SER A 27 -5.27 -9.16 13.10
C SER A 27 -5.55 -7.66 13.30
N CYS A 28 -5.17 -6.81 12.32
CA CYS A 28 -5.45 -5.38 12.35
C CYS A 28 -6.92 -5.04 12.04
N PHE A 29 -7.70 -6.02 11.60
CA PHE A 29 -9.07 -5.83 11.15
C PHE A 29 -10.06 -6.61 12.01
N SER A 30 -11.08 -5.91 12.52
CA SER A 30 -12.15 -6.54 13.32
C SER A 30 -13.13 -7.36 12.45
N ARG A 31 -13.09 -7.19 11.12
CA ARG A 31 -13.97 -7.87 10.16
C ARG A 31 -13.18 -8.44 8.99
N LYS A 32 -13.40 -9.71 8.66
CA LYS A 32 -12.80 -10.37 7.49
C LYS A 32 -13.09 -9.65 6.16
N ALA A 33 -14.27 -9.05 6.02
CA ALA A 33 -14.61 -8.27 4.83
C ALA A 33 -13.68 -7.06 4.64
N SER A 34 -13.35 -6.36 5.74
CA SER A 34 -12.41 -5.23 5.70
C SER A 34 -10.99 -5.69 5.39
N PHE A 35 -10.55 -6.81 5.94
CA PHE A 35 -9.26 -7.39 5.59
C PHE A 35 -9.19 -7.77 4.09
N ARG A 36 -10.25 -8.38 3.54
CA ARG A 36 -10.30 -8.68 2.09
C ARG A 36 -10.21 -7.42 1.24
N TRP A 37 -10.88 -6.34 1.63
CA TRP A 37 -10.76 -5.05 0.94
C TRP A 37 -9.35 -4.47 1.06
N PHE A 38 -8.71 -4.58 2.22
CA PHE A 38 -7.31 -4.17 2.39
C PHE A 38 -6.40 -4.90 1.41
N VAL A 39 -6.50 -6.22 1.32
CA VAL A 39 -5.72 -7.04 0.37
C VAL A 39 -6.00 -6.62 -1.07
N THR A 40 -7.27 -6.50 -1.45
CA THR A 40 -7.68 -6.09 -2.81
C THR A 40 -7.13 -4.72 -3.19
N ILE A 41 -7.23 -3.73 -2.29
CA ILE A 41 -6.74 -2.38 -2.51
C ILE A 41 -5.22 -2.36 -2.62
N THR A 42 -4.53 -3.09 -1.75
CA THR A 42 -3.06 -3.18 -1.77
C THR A 42 -2.58 -3.77 -3.09
N ILE A 43 -3.16 -4.89 -3.53
CA ILE A 43 -2.84 -5.49 -4.83
C ILE A 43 -3.16 -4.52 -5.98
N GLY A 44 -4.30 -3.85 -5.92
CA GLY A 44 -4.67 -2.85 -6.93
C GLY A 44 -3.67 -1.69 -7.01
N PHE A 45 -3.16 -1.23 -5.87
CA PHE A 45 -2.12 -0.19 -5.86
C PHE A 45 -0.75 -0.68 -6.37
N MET A 46 -0.44 -1.96 -6.21
CA MET A 46 0.78 -2.55 -6.77
C MET A 46 0.71 -2.70 -8.30
N LEU A 47 -0.48 -2.98 -8.84
CA LEU A 47 -0.68 -3.26 -10.26
C LEU A 47 -1.06 -2.03 -11.09
N ARG A 48 -1.52 -0.95 -10.45
CA ARG A 48 -1.98 0.24 -11.18
C ARG A 48 -0.87 0.89 -12.00
N SER A 49 -1.23 1.34 -13.19
CA SER A 49 -0.35 2.03 -14.13
C SER A 49 -0.46 3.57 -14.07
N ASP A 50 -1.43 4.10 -13.33
CA ASP A 50 -1.70 5.53 -13.26
C ASP A 50 -1.65 6.07 -11.82
N LYS A 51 -1.73 7.41 -11.68
CA LYS A 51 -1.78 8.11 -10.39
C LYS A 51 -3.20 8.45 -9.93
N LEU A 52 -4.22 7.95 -10.64
CA LEU A 52 -5.61 8.20 -10.33
C LEU A 52 -6.03 7.47 -9.03
N GLY A 53 -7.15 7.87 -8.48
CA GLY A 53 -7.60 7.42 -7.17
C GLY A 53 -8.13 5.97 -7.14
N VAL A 54 -9.02 5.71 -6.22
CA VAL A 54 -9.57 4.37 -5.90
C VAL A 54 -10.28 3.72 -7.09
N THR A 55 -10.79 4.51 -8.02
CA THR A 55 -11.46 4.03 -9.25
C THR A 55 -10.51 3.26 -10.16
N SER A 56 -9.21 3.56 -10.14
CA SER A 56 -8.23 2.80 -10.90
C SER A 56 -8.07 1.38 -10.39
N VAL A 57 -8.23 1.14 -9.08
CA VAL A 57 -8.21 -0.21 -8.49
C VAL A 57 -9.34 -1.07 -9.09
N ILE A 58 -10.55 -0.50 -9.21
CA ILE A 58 -11.70 -1.23 -9.78
C ILE A 58 -11.42 -1.58 -11.24
N ARG A 59 -10.94 -0.62 -12.02
CA ARG A 59 -10.64 -0.82 -13.44
C ARG A 59 -9.51 -1.82 -13.66
N ASP A 60 -8.39 -1.64 -12.98
CA ASP A 60 -7.17 -2.40 -13.24
C ASP A 60 -7.25 -3.85 -12.71
N LEU A 61 -8.08 -4.08 -11.69
CA LEU A 61 -8.42 -5.42 -11.21
C LEU A 61 -9.68 -6.01 -11.88
N ALA A 62 -10.27 -5.32 -12.87
CA ALA A 62 -11.50 -5.74 -13.56
C ALA A 62 -12.66 -6.10 -12.60
N LEU A 63 -12.78 -5.36 -11.49
CA LEU A 63 -13.86 -5.54 -10.51
C LEU A 63 -15.18 -4.95 -11.04
N SER A 64 -16.31 -5.47 -10.56
CA SER A 64 -17.61 -4.86 -10.85
C SER A 64 -17.64 -3.40 -10.38
N PRO A 65 -18.17 -2.45 -11.19
CA PRO A 65 -18.40 -1.07 -10.76
C PRO A 65 -19.21 -0.94 -9.47
N ASP A 66 -20.07 -1.91 -9.17
CA ASP A 66 -20.90 -1.97 -7.96
C ASP A 66 -20.05 -2.13 -6.68
N CYS A 67 -18.76 -2.48 -6.82
CA CYS A 67 -17.82 -2.54 -5.71
C CYS A 67 -17.41 -1.15 -5.20
N TYR A 68 -17.62 -0.07 -5.98
CA TYR A 68 -17.19 1.27 -5.63
C TYR A 68 -17.67 1.76 -4.26
N PRO A 69 -18.98 1.66 -3.90
CA PRO A 69 -19.46 2.07 -2.58
C PRO A 69 -18.78 1.31 -1.44
N SER A 70 -18.57 -0.01 -1.60
CA SER A 70 -17.91 -0.85 -0.60
C SER A 70 -16.44 -0.48 -0.42
N LEU A 71 -15.76 -0.16 -1.51
CA LEU A 71 -14.37 0.27 -1.51
C LEU A 71 -14.21 1.64 -0.84
N ILE A 72 -15.11 2.60 -1.10
CA ILE A 72 -15.12 3.89 -0.39
C ILE A 72 -15.48 3.72 1.09
N HIS A 73 -16.42 2.82 1.41
CA HIS A 73 -16.77 2.51 2.78
C HIS A 73 -15.60 1.96 3.58
N PHE A 74 -14.71 1.17 2.97
CA PHE A 74 -13.48 0.66 3.60
C PHE A 74 -12.65 1.80 4.22
N PHE A 75 -12.45 2.91 3.52
CA PHE A 75 -11.67 4.05 4.02
C PHE A 75 -12.34 4.85 5.13
N ARG A 76 -13.65 4.68 5.32
CA ARG A 76 -14.45 5.35 6.36
C ARG A 76 -14.81 4.43 7.52
N ALA A 77 -14.50 3.14 7.40
CA ALA A 77 -14.89 2.14 8.39
C ALA A 77 -14.01 2.22 9.64
N SER A 78 -14.60 2.06 10.80
CA SER A 78 -13.91 1.93 12.09
C SER A 78 -13.41 0.49 12.39
N SER A 79 -13.47 -0.39 11.40
CA SER A 79 -13.06 -1.80 11.54
C SER A 79 -11.55 -2.01 11.55
N TRP A 80 -10.77 -0.96 11.36
CA TRP A 80 -9.32 -0.93 11.39
C TRP A 80 -8.82 0.47 11.78
N SER A 81 -7.58 0.57 12.21
CA SER A 81 -6.93 1.85 12.47
C SER A 81 -5.58 1.95 11.76
N LEU A 82 -5.21 3.17 11.37
CA LEU A 82 -3.91 3.42 10.74
C LEU A 82 -2.76 3.04 11.67
N ASP A 83 -2.90 3.29 12.97
CA ASP A 83 -1.86 2.97 13.95
C ASP A 83 -1.65 1.46 14.08
N SER A 84 -2.73 0.65 14.09
CA SER A 84 -2.61 -0.81 14.09
C SER A 84 -1.89 -1.33 12.85
N ILE A 85 -2.25 -0.82 11.66
CA ILE A 85 -1.59 -1.20 10.41
C ILE A 85 -0.12 -0.79 10.43
N ARG A 86 0.19 0.42 10.92
CA ARG A 86 1.57 0.92 11.00
C ARG A 86 2.44 0.09 11.93
N LEU A 87 1.95 -0.25 13.12
CA LEU A 87 2.66 -1.10 14.06
C LEU A 87 2.89 -2.52 13.51
N CYS A 88 1.87 -3.09 12.87
CA CYS A 88 1.99 -4.37 12.18
C CYS A 88 3.05 -4.29 11.07
N TRP A 89 3.06 -3.24 10.26
CA TRP A 89 4.05 -3.02 9.21
C TRP A 89 5.48 -2.99 9.74
N PHE A 90 5.74 -2.27 10.84
CA PHE A 90 7.05 -2.28 11.49
C PHE A 90 7.45 -3.68 11.97
N SER A 91 6.52 -4.45 12.53
CA SER A 91 6.76 -5.83 12.91
C SER A 91 7.09 -6.73 11.72
N VAL A 92 6.36 -6.55 10.60
CA VAL A 92 6.63 -7.26 9.34
C VAL A 92 8.03 -6.96 8.83
N ILE A 93 8.42 -5.68 8.80
CA ILE A 93 9.76 -5.26 8.35
C ILE A 93 10.82 -5.91 9.23
N LYS A 94 10.68 -5.79 10.55
CA LYS A 94 11.65 -6.32 11.51
C LYS A 94 11.84 -7.83 11.40
N ASN A 95 10.76 -8.58 11.13
CA ASN A 95 10.78 -10.04 11.15
C ASN A 95 11.05 -10.67 9.78
N SER A 96 10.80 -9.94 8.69
CA SER A 96 10.84 -10.50 7.33
C SER A 96 11.98 -9.99 6.46
N PHE A 97 12.66 -8.91 6.89
CA PHE A 97 13.71 -8.29 6.09
C PHE A 97 15.01 -8.12 6.89
N PRO A 98 16.18 -8.26 6.24
CA PRO A 98 17.45 -7.91 6.85
C PRO A 98 17.48 -6.38 7.09
N LEU A 99 17.67 -5.97 8.33
CA LEU A 99 17.82 -4.57 8.69
C LEU A 99 19.30 -4.25 8.89
N TYR A 100 19.70 -3.07 8.44
CA TYR A 100 21.04 -2.58 8.71
C TYR A 100 21.12 -2.16 10.18
N GLU A 101 22.16 -2.65 10.88
CA GLU A 101 22.41 -2.36 12.28
C GLU A 101 23.79 -1.72 12.45
N GLU A 102 23.85 -0.69 13.25
CA GLU A 102 25.11 -0.04 13.65
C GLU A 102 25.06 0.30 15.13
N GLY A 103 26.10 -0.10 15.87
CA GLY A 103 26.17 0.14 17.32
C GLY A 103 25.03 -0.46 18.15
N GLY A 104 24.38 -1.52 17.68
CA GLY A 104 23.21 -2.16 18.34
C GLY A 104 21.87 -1.46 18.06
N PHE A 105 21.83 -0.51 17.12
CA PHE A 105 20.62 0.20 16.71
C PHE A 105 20.29 -0.09 15.25
N HIS A 106 19.00 -0.28 14.96
CA HIS A 106 18.53 -0.33 13.56
C HIS A 106 18.54 1.06 12.95
N VAL A 107 19.16 1.20 11.79
CA VAL A 107 19.21 2.47 11.06
C VAL A 107 17.98 2.62 10.18
N LEU A 108 17.22 3.69 10.39
CA LEU A 108 16.07 4.06 9.56
C LEU A 108 16.41 5.31 8.75
N VAL A 109 16.23 5.21 7.44
CA VAL A 109 16.36 6.37 6.55
C VAL A 109 14.96 6.85 6.18
N GLY A 110 14.66 8.12 6.49
CA GLY A 110 13.40 8.76 6.16
C GLY A 110 13.60 9.80 5.06
N ASP A 111 12.83 9.71 3.99
CA ASP A 111 12.73 10.75 2.97
C ASP A 111 11.31 11.27 2.85
N GLY A 112 11.17 12.59 2.69
CA GLY A 112 9.90 13.28 2.56
C GLY A 112 9.37 13.23 1.12
N VAL A 113 8.31 12.50 0.88
CA VAL A 113 7.64 12.52 -0.43
C VAL A 113 6.70 13.71 -0.53
N LYS A 114 6.97 14.61 -1.48
CA LYS A 114 6.07 15.71 -1.83
C LYS A 114 5.03 15.19 -2.83
N GLN A 115 3.75 15.21 -2.44
CA GLN A 115 2.65 14.95 -3.35
C GLN A 115 1.91 16.26 -3.66
N PRO A 116 1.79 16.67 -4.93
CA PRO A 116 0.97 17.81 -5.29
C PRO A 116 -0.50 17.50 -4.91
N LYS A 117 -1.08 18.35 -4.08
CA LYS A 117 -2.48 18.26 -3.68
C LYS A 117 -3.17 19.57 -4.02
N GLU A 118 -4.23 19.51 -4.79
CA GLU A 118 -5.12 20.62 -5.05
C GLU A 118 -6.28 20.61 -4.06
N GLY A 119 -6.29 21.54 -3.12
CA GLY A 119 -7.40 21.65 -2.19
C GLY A 119 -7.17 22.71 -1.13
N ARG A 120 -7.95 23.79 -1.18
CA ARG A 120 -7.83 24.93 -0.23
C ARG A 120 -8.16 24.59 1.24
N ARG A 121 -8.80 23.45 1.50
CA ARG A 121 -9.32 23.05 2.82
C ARG A 121 -8.90 21.63 3.25
N MET A 122 -7.87 21.05 2.64
CA MET A 122 -7.38 19.74 3.06
C MET A 122 -6.41 19.88 4.23
N PRO A 123 -6.58 19.09 5.32
CA PRO A 123 -5.60 19.04 6.40
C PRO A 123 -4.22 18.66 5.88
N GLY A 124 -3.18 19.32 6.37
CA GLY A 124 -1.79 19.01 6.01
C GLY A 124 -1.32 19.54 4.66
N VAL A 125 -2.11 20.35 3.96
CA VAL A 125 -1.65 21.04 2.74
C VAL A 125 -0.86 22.28 3.15
N LYS A 126 0.43 22.31 2.80
CA LYS A 126 1.30 23.49 2.96
C LYS A 126 1.86 23.87 1.59
N LYS A 127 2.02 25.19 1.34
CA LYS A 127 2.91 25.66 0.28
C LYS A 127 4.34 25.29 0.68
N LEU A 128 4.95 24.36 -0.03
CA LEU A 128 6.36 24.03 0.12
C LEU A 128 7.11 24.69 -1.03
N PHE A 129 8.19 25.38 -0.69
CA PHE A 129 9.11 25.91 -1.67
C PHE A 129 9.92 24.75 -2.26
N GLN A 130 10.00 24.68 -3.56
CA GLN A 130 10.74 23.64 -4.28
C GLN A 130 11.91 24.31 -5.00
N GLU A 131 13.11 24.12 -4.48
CA GLU A 131 14.33 24.74 -5.05
C GLU A 131 14.60 24.32 -6.51
N SER A 132 14.12 23.12 -6.90
CA SER A 132 14.28 22.60 -8.26
C SER A 132 13.40 23.29 -9.31
N GLU A 133 12.41 24.10 -8.92
CA GLU A 133 11.55 24.86 -9.86
C GLU A 133 12.11 26.25 -10.19
N ASN A 134 13.21 26.65 -9.58
CA ASN A 134 13.85 27.95 -9.82
C ASN A 134 15.02 27.92 -10.83
N SER A 135 15.21 26.84 -11.54
CA SER A 135 16.13 26.77 -12.68
C SER A 135 15.34 27.07 -13.96
N ALA A 136 15.17 28.34 -14.27
CA ALA A 136 14.80 28.83 -15.61
C ALA A 136 16.02 28.78 -16.53
#